data_b488892b1fa537864116a78760b16ad5
#
_entry.id   b488892b1fa537864116a78760b16ad5
#
_cell.length_a   1.000
_cell.length_b   1.000
_cell.length_c   1.000
_cell.angle_alpha   90.00
_cell.angle_beta   90.00
_cell.angle_gamma   90.00
#
_symmetry.space_group_name_H-M   'P 1'
#
loop_
_entity.id
_entity.type
_entity.pdbx_description
1 polymer ?
#
loop_
_entity_poly.entity_id
_entity_poly.type
_entity_poly.pdbx_seq_one_letter_code
_entity_poly.pdbx_strand_id
1 'polypeptide(L)'
;MQEVIRELDAFYAQGREAEAESFLEAWQQKAEACGDWRAELSFTNELLGQYRRSANRDKGLAAVEHALALIRRHRMGESLSGATVMLNAATTMKCFGRAADSIPVFCHVCRVYAQKLDPTDYRFAGLYNNMALSYADVADYAQAERYFRLALGVIRYCEAPGNDMAVTYCNLAEMYDKQNPEDKWVGECVEQAWELLNDPKLPRDGYHAFTISKCAPAFDYLGYFLYAKELKERAAKIYAGA
;
A
#
# COMPACT_ATOMS: atom_id res chain seq x y z
N MET A 1 23.59 4.75 2.45
CA MET A 1 22.11 4.66 2.46
C MET A 1 21.46 5.87 1.80
N GLN A 2 21.65 7.12 2.30
CA GLN A 2 21.00 8.32 1.71
C GLN A 2 21.35 8.56 0.23
N GLU A 3 22.56 8.27 -0.18
CA GLU A 3 23.00 8.40 -1.58
C GLU A 3 22.32 7.35 -2.48
N VAL A 4 22.21 6.11 -1.99
CA VAL A 4 21.51 5.02 -2.68
C VAL A 4 20.02 5.34 -2.86
N ILE A 5 19.36 5.92 -1.83
CA ILE A 5 17.96 6.33 -1.92
C ILE A 5 17.78 7.43 -2.98
N ARG A 6 18.66 8.45 -3.02
CA ARG A 6 18.59 9.51 -4.05
C ARG A 6 18.75 8.96 -5.48
N GLU A 7 19.64 8.01 -5.66
CA GLU A 7 19.85 7.37 -6.96
C GLU A 7 18.63 6.53 -7.37
N LEU A 8 18.02 5.83 -6.40
CA LEU A 8 16.78 5.09 -6.59
C LEU A 8 15.62 6.02 -6.98
N ASP A 9 15.46 7.14 -6.29
CA ASP A 9 14.46 8.16 -6.60
C ASP A 9 14.64 8.72 -8.01
N ALA A 10 15.90 8.88 -8.47
CA ALA A 10 16.19 9.32 -9.82
C ALA A 10 15.78 8.29 -10.88
N PHE A 11 15.94 6.99 -10.62
CA PHE A 11 15.42 5.95 -11.51
C PHE A 11 13.90 6.02 -11.65
N TYR A 12 13.20 6.15 -10.53
CA TYR A 12 11.73 6.26 -10.54
C TYR A 12 11.24 7.52 -11.26
N ALA A 13 11.88 8.66 -11.02
CA ALA A 13 11.53 9.92 -11.69
C ALA A 13 11.71 9.87 -13.22
N GLN A 14 12.58 8.99 -13.70
CA GLN A 14 12.86 8.77 -15.13
C GLN A 14 12.08 7.60 -15.74
N GLY A 15 11.24 6.91 -14.99
CA GLY A 15 10.51 5.71 -15.46
C GLY A 15 11.42 4.50 -15.73
N ARG A 16 12.62 4.45 -15.13
CA ARG A 16 13.63 3.40 -15.30
C ARG A 16 13.50 2.29 -14.24
N GLU A 17 12.30 1.74 -14.11
CA GLU A 17 11.96 0.80 -13.03
C GLU A 17 12.77 -0.51 -13.07
N ALA A 18 13.09 -1.01 -14.27
CA ALA A 18 13.90 -2.22 -14.42
C ALA A 18 15.36 -2.02 -13.93
N GLU A 19 15.90 -0.81 -14.12
CA GLU A 19 17.23 -0.46 -13.62
C GLU A 19 17.22 -0.25 -12.10
N ALA A 20 16.12 0.31 -11.55
CA ALA A 20 15.92 0.41 -10.11
C ALA A 20 15.87 -0.98 -9.44
N GLU A 21 15.24 -1.98 -10.06
CA GLU A 21 15.22 -3.36 -9.57
C GLU A 21 16.63 -3.94 -9.50
N SER A 22 17.38 -3.89 -10.62
CA SER A 22 18.75 -4.42 -10.68
C SER A 22 19.71 -3.71 -9.73
N PHE A 23 19.54 -2.41 -9.56
CA PHE A 23 20.31 -1.59 -8.64
C PHE A 23 20.07 -2.01 -7.18
N LEU A 24 18.82 -2.18 -6.77
CA LEU A 24 18.48 -2.63 -5.42
C LEU A 24 18.98 -4.06 -5.14
N GLU A 25 18.87 -4.97 -6.10
CA GLU A 25 19.41 -6.34 -5.99
C GLU A 25 20.91 -6.34 -5.76
N ALA A 26 21.65 -5.52 -6.53
CA ALA A 26 23.10 -5.43 -6.37
C ALA A 26 23.50 -4.90 -4.98
N TRP A 27 22.78 -3.90 -4.46
CA TRP A 27 23.06 -3.37 -3.13
C TRP A 27 22.66 -4.34 -2.01
N GLN A 28 21.58 -5.08 -2.16
CA GLN A 28 21.18 -6.11 -1.22
C GLN A 28 22.23 -7.22 -1.14
N GLN A 29 22.70 -7.74 -2.29
CA GLN A 29 23.77 -8.74 -2.36
C GLN A 29 25.10 -8.24 -1.75
N LYS A 30 25.45 -6.97 -1.99
CA LYS A 30 26.62 -6.35 -1.39
C LYS A 30 26.51 -6.26 0.13
N ALA A 31 25.36 -5.90 0.66
CA ALA A 31 25.10 -5.84 2.09
C ALA A 31 25.22 -7.23 2.75
N GLU A 32 24.64 -8.25 2.11
CA GLU A 32 24.75 -9.64 2.53
C GLU A 32 26.20 -10.11 2.56
N ALA A 33 26.96 -9.88 1.48
CA ALA A 33 28.38 -10.24 1.39
C ALA A 33 29.25 -9.57 2.44
N CYS A 34 28.91 -8.34 2.85
CA CYS A 34 29.60 -7.60 3.92
C CYS A 34 29.12 -7.96 5.34
N GLY A 35 28.07 -8.78 5.46
CA GLY A 35 27.44 -9.11 6.74
C GLY A 35 26.68 -7.95 7.40
N ASP A 36 26.36 -6.88 6.63
CA ASP A 36 25.54 -5.77 7.11
C ASP A 36 24.05 -6.11 6.97
N TRP A 37 23.56 -6.92 7.90
CA TRP A 37 22.18 -7.37 7.92
C TRP A 37 21.15 -6.23 8.00
N ARG A 38 21.52 -5.05 8.56
CA ARG A 38 20.62 -3.89 8.61
C ARG A 38 20.40 -3.28 7.24
N ALA A 39 21.48 -3.08 6.50
CA ALA A 39 21.42 -2.62 5.12
C ALA A 39 20.71 -3.66 4.24
N GLU A 40 21.04 -4.94 4.41
CA GLU A 40 20.40 -6.07 3.71
C GLU A 40 18.87 -6.06 3.93
N LEU A 41 18.41 -5.95 5.18
CA LEU A 41 16.98 -5.87 5.50
C LEU A 41 16.32 -4.63 4.90
N SER A 42 17.01 -3.49 4.90
CA SER A 42 16.50 -2.26 4.30
C SER A 42 16.33 -2.38 2.79
N PHE A 43 17.34 -2.91 2.07
CA PHE A 43 17.23 -3.13 0.64
C PHE A 43 16.19 -4.20 0.29
N THR A 44 16.09 -5.27 1.08
CA THR A 44 15.03 -6.26 0.92
C THR A 44 13.65 -5.63 1.07
N ASN A 45 13.48 -4.69 2.02
CA ASN A 45 12.22 -3.96 2.19
C ASN A 45 11.86 -3.11 0.95
N GLU A 46 12.82 -2.42 0.34
CA GLU A 46 12.59 -1.69 -0.91
C GLU A 46 12.26 -2.64 -2.07
N LEU A 47 12.95 -3.78 -2.15
CA LEU A 47 12.68 -4.82 -3.14
C LEU A 47 11.27 -5.40 -3.03
N LEU A 48 10.69 -5.54 -1.82
CA LEU A 48 9.30 -5.93 -1.65
C LEU A 48 8.34 -4.98 -2.39
N GLY A 49 8.60 -3.66 -2.30
CA GLY A 49 7.86 -2.64 -3.03
C GLY A 49 8.06 -2.72 -4.55
N GLN A 50 9.32 -2.90 -4.95
CA GLN A 50 9.69 -2.97 -6.37
C GLN A 50 9.07 -4.19 -7.06
N TYR A 51 9.14 -5.38 -6.46
CA TYR A 51 8.56 -6.59 -7.04
C TYR A 51 7.02 -6.54 -7.11
N ARG A 52 6.35 -5.80 -6.21
CA ARG A 52 4.91 -5.53 -6.37
C ARG A 52 4.63 -4.65 -7.59
N ARG A 53 5.47 -3.62 -7.85
CA ARG A 53 5.32 -2.74 -9.04
C ARG A 53 5.58 -3.48 -10.34
N SER A 54 6.64 -4.28 -10.40
CA SER A 54 6.98 -5.08 -11.59
C SER A 54 6.12 -6.35 -11.74
N ALA A 55 5.19 -6.60 -10.81
CA ALA A 55 4.38 -7.82 -10.74
C ALA A 55 5.22 -9.12 -10.74
N ASN A 56 6.46 -9.06 -10.23
CA ASN A 56 7.37 -10.20 -10.18
C ASN A 56 7.06 -11.06 -8.93
N ARG A 57 6.12 -11.99 -9.11
CA ARG A 57 5.60 -12.84 -8.05
C ARG A 57 6.69 -13.67 -7.36
N ASP A 58 7.52 -14.33 -8.14
CA ASP A 58 8.48 -15.30 -7.61
C ASP A 58 9.59 -14.61 -6.79
N LYS A 59 10.17 -13.54 -7.33
CA LYS A 59 11.12 -12.71 -6.58
C LYS A 59 10.48 -12.04 -5.37
N GLY A 60 9.23 -11.58 -5.50
CA GLY A 60 8.49 -10.94 -4.41
C GLY A 60 8.26 -11.89 -3.23
N LEU A 61 7.84 -13.13 -3.49
CA LEU A 61 7.64 -14.13 -2.44
C LEU A 61 8.98 -14.61 -1.84
N ALA A 62 10.03 -14.76 -2.63
CA ALA A 62 11.37 -15.07 -2.13
C ALA A 62 11.89 -13.95 -1.21
N ALA A 63 11.69 -12.68 -1.58
CA ALA A 63 12.05 -11.53 -0.75
C ALA A 63 11.26 -11.47 0.56
N VAL A 64 9.98 -11.89 0.56
CA VAL A 64 9.18 -12.05 1.79
C VAL A 64 9.83 -13.06 2.73
N GLU A 65 10.17 -14.23 2.24
CA GLU A 65 10.79 -15.30 3.06
C GLU A 65 12.13 -14.83 3.62
N HIS A 66 12.94 -14.18 2.79
CA HIS A 66 14.22 -13.61 3.19
C HIS A 66 14.08 -12.54 4.29
N ALA A 67 13.19 -11.56 4.10
CA ALA A 67 12.93 -10.51 5.08
C ALA A 67 12.48 -11.09 6.44
N LEU A 68 11.53 -12.04 6.42
CA LEU A 68 11.04 -12.68 7.64
C LEU A 68 12.10 -13.54 8.32
N ALA A 69 13.01 -14.17 7.56
CA ALA A 69 14.15 -14.90 8.11
C ALA A 69 15.15 -13.98 8.81
N LEU A 70 15.50 -12.83 8.20
CA LEU A 70 16.36 -11.81 8.82
C LEU A 70 15.74 -11.26 10.11
N ILE A 71 14.43 -10.92 10.08
CA ILE A 71 13.71 -10.43 11.27
C ILE A 71 13.77 -11.45 12.41
N ARG A 72 13.55 -12.74 12.14
CA ARG A 72 13.65 -13.81 13.14
C ARG A 72 15.07 -13.97 13.66
N ARG A 73 16.06 -14.06 12.75
CA ARG A 73 17.48 -14.25 13.10
C ARG A 73 18.00 -13.15 14.01
N HIS A 74 17.60 -11.90 13.77
CA HIS A 74 18.06 -10.72 14.49
C HIS A 74 17.09 -10.23 15.56
N ARG A 75 16.05 -11.03 15.89
CA ARG A 75 15.05 -10.76 16.94
C ARG A 75 14.36 -9.40 16.81
N MET A 76 14.09 -8.99 15.56
CA MET A 76 13.48 -7.69 15.24
C MET A 76 11.94 -7.69 15.31
N GLY A 77 11.29 -8.83 15.52
CA GLY A 77 9.85 -8.99 15.44
C GLY A 77 9.03 -8.04 16.33
N GLU A 78 9.58 -7.67 17.50
CA GLU A 78 8.92 -6.74 18.44
C GLU A 78 9.42 -5.29 18.29
N SER A 79 10.28 -5.00 17.31
CA SER A 79 10.73 -3.64 17.03
C SER A 79 9.80 -2.94 16.03
N LEU A 80 9.73 -1.60 16.12
CA LEU A 80 8.93 -0.82 15.19
C LEU A 80 9.39 -0.95 13.73
N SER A 81 10.72 -0.92 13.51
CA SER A 81 11.31 -1.12 12.18
C SER A 81 11.05 -2.53 11.64
N GLY A 82 11.18 -3.56 12.47
CA GLY A 82 10.83 -4.93 12.09
C GLY A 82 9.35 -5.07 11.72
N ALA A 83 8.45 -4.47 12.50
CA ALA A 83 7.02 -4.45 12.21
C ALA A 83 6.70 -3.74 10.88
N THR A 84 7.41 -2.65 10.54
CA THR A 84 7.25 -1.97 9.24
C THR A 84 7.67 -2.88 8.07
N VAL A 85 8.78 -3.60 8.20
CA VAL A 85 9.17 -4.58 7.17
C VAL A 85 8.17 -5.74 7.08
N MET A 86 7.66 -6.23 8.22
CA MET A 86 6.62 -7.27 8.25
C MET A 86 5.32 -6.80 7.60
N LEU A 87 4.94 -5.53 7.76
CA LEU A 87 3.80 -4.92 7.06
C LEU A 87 3.99 -5.01 5.54
N ASN A 88 5.16 -4.62 5.03
CA ASN A 88 5.47 -4.68 3.59
C ASN A 88 5.54 -6.11 3.08
N ALA A 89 6.08 -7.04 3.86
CA ALA A 89 6.09 -8.46 3.54
C ALA A 89 4.65 -9.02 3.44
N ALA A 90 3.80 -8.75 4.42
CA ALA A 90 2.39 -9.17 4.40
C ALA A 90 1.62 -8.56 3.21
N THR A 91 1.86 -7.28 2.90
CA THR A 91 1.29 -6.62 1.72
C THR A 91 1.73 -7.31 0.43
N THR A 92 2.99 -7.74 0.35
CA THR A 92 3.53 -8.48 -0.80
C THR A 92 2.90 -9.87 -0.92
N MET A 93 2.75 -10.58 0.20
CA MET A 93 2.03 -11.87 0.23
C MET A 93 0.62 -11.74 -0.31
N LYS A 94 -0.13 -10.75 0.18
CA LYS A 94 -1.50 -10.44 -0.28
C LYS A 94 -1.52 -10.14 -1.78
N CYS A 95 -0.65 -9.26 -2.28
CA CYS A 95 -0.58 -8.90 -3.71
C CYS A 95 -0.34 -10.12 -4.62
N PHE A 96 0.36 -11.12 -4.13
CA PHE A 96 0.69 -12.33 -4.89
C PHE A 96 -0.19 -13.55 -4.54
N GLY A 97 -1.43 -13.29 -4.06
CA GLY A 97 -2.45 -14.32 -3.88
C GLY A 97 -2.30 -15.15 -2.60
N ARG A 98 -1.50 -14.68 -1.62
CA ARG A 98 -1.34 -15.34 -0.31
C ARG A 98 -2.01 -14.53 0.81
N ALA A 99 -3.24 -14.07 0.55
CA ALA A 99 -3.99 -13.24 1.50
C ALA A 99 -4.19 -13.92 2.85
N ALA A 100 -4.57 -15.20 2.85
CA ALA A 100 -4.76 -15.96 4.09
C ALA A 100 -3.48 -16.02 4.96
N ASP A 101 -2.31 -16.18 4.33
CA ASP A 101 -1.02 -16.22 5.02
C ASP A 101 -0.57 -14.84 5.53
N SER A 102 -1.04 -13.77 4.90
CA SER A 102 -0.71 -12.39 5.28
C SER A 102 -1.42 -11.94 6.58
N ILE A 103 -2.63 -12.43 6.83
CA ILE A 103 -3.47 -12.02 7.97
C ILE A 103 -2.76 -12.19 9.33
N PRO A 104 -2.18 -13.33 9.69
CA PRO A 104 -1.48 -13.46 10.96
C PRO A 104 -0.27 -12.53 11.09
N VAL A 105 0.41 -12.21 9.98
CA VAL A 105 1.52 -11.25 9.98
C VAL A 105 1.00 -9.84 10.24
N PHE A 106 -0.07 -9.41 9.60
CA PHE A 106 -0.73 -8.14 9.88
C PHE A 106 -1.22 -8.05 11.33
N CYS A 107 -1.81 -9.11 11.88
CA CYS A 107 -2.22 -9.15 13.29
C CYS A 107 -1.04 -8.94 14.24
N HIS A 108 0.11 -9.56 13.93
CA HIS A 108 1.34 -9.32 14.71
C HIS A 108 1.78 -7.86 14.63
N VAL A 109 1.82 -7.28 13.43
CA VAL A 109 2.17 -5.85 13.23
C VAL A 109 1.22 -4.95 14.02
N CYS A 110 -0.09 -5.22 13.96
CA CYS A 110 -1.10 -4.46 14.70
C CYS A 110 -0.81 -4.46 16.22
N ARG A 111 -0.46 -5.62 16.78
CA ARG A 111 -0.09 -5.74 18.19
C ARG A 111 1.17 -4.93 18.54
N VAL A 112 2.20 -4.98 17.69
CA VAL A 112 3.45 -4.22 17.91
C VAL A 112 3.18 -2.71 17.82
N TYR A 113 2.41 -2.27 16.83
CA TYR A 113 2.04 -0.86 16.65
C TYR A 113 1.22 -0.36 17.86
N ALA A 114 0.22 -1.12 18.32
CA ALA A 114 -0.60 -0.77 19.46
C ALA A 114 0.19 -0.59 20.77
N GLN A 115 1.35 -1.24 20.90
CA GLN A 115 2.24 -1.10 22.06
C GLN A 115 3.19 0.10 21.97
N LYS A 116 3.43 0.64 20.76
CA LYS A 116 4.54 1.56 20.50
C LYS A 116 4.16 2.89 19.88
N LEU A 117 2.96 2.98 19.34
CA LEU A 117 2.48 4.14 18.59
C LEU A 117 1.23 4.73 19.24
N ASP A 118 1.02 6.01 19.00
CA ASP A 118 -0.25 6.64 19.32
C ASP A 118 -1.37 6.02 18.46
N PRO A 119 -2.58 5.79 19.01
CA PRO A 119 -3.70 5.23 18.24
C PRO A 119 -4.09 6.02 16.99
N THR A 120 -3.70 7.30 16.89
CA THR A 120 -3.95 8.17 15.74
C THR A 120 -2.78 8.20 14.74
N ASP A 121 -1.70 7.45 15.01
CA ASP A 121 -0.55 7.40 14.10
C ASP A 121 -0.96 6.90 12.71
N TYR A 122 -0.59 7.65 11.67
CA TYR A 122 -1.00 7.39 10.28
C TYR A 122 -0.61 5.99 9.78
N ARG A 123 0.41 5.35 10.37
CA ARG A 123 0.82 3.99 10.01
C ARG A 123 -0.27 2.95 10.22
N PHE A 124 -1.20 3.19 11.16
CA PHE A 124 -2.38 2.35 11.32
C PHE A 124 -3.32 2.42 10.12
N ALA A 125 -3.41 3.55 9.43
CA ALA A 125 -4.27 3.68 8.25
C ALA A 125 -3.85 2.68 7.15
N GLY A 126 -2.55 2.66 6.81
CA GLY A 126 -2.00 1.72 5.84
C GLY A 126 -2.12 0.25 6.30
N LEU A 127 -1.85 -0.02 7.59
CA LEU A 127 -2.02 -1.36 8.17
C LEU A 127 -3.46 -1.85 8.05
N TYR A 128 -4.43 -1.06 8.52
CA TYR A 128 -5.84 -1.45 8.51
C TYR A 128 -6.38 -1.60 7.09
N ASN A 129 -6.00 -0.73 6.16
CA ASN A 129 -6.42 -0.83 4.77
C ASN A 129 -5.91 -2.13 4.12
N ASN A 130 -4.64 -2.50 4.33
CA ASN A 130 -4.08 -3.75 3.82
C ASN A 130 -4.65 -4.99 4.49
N MET A 131 -4.94 -4.95 5.80
CA MET A 131 -5.66 -6.00 6.52
C MET A 131 -7.06 -6.21 5.94
N ALA A 132 -7.80 -5.11 5.73
CA ALA A 132 -9.14 -5.15 5.16
C ALA A 132 -9.15 -5.82 3.78
N LEU A 133 -8.21 -5.43 2.90
CA LEU A 133 -8.06 -6.06 1.59
C LEU A 133 -7.75 -7.57 1.70
N SER A 134 -6.92 -7.99 2.66
CA SER A 134 -6.64 -9.41 2.86
C SER A 134 -7.87 -10.19 3.34
N TYR A 135 -8.67 -9.62 4.24
CA TYR A 135 -9.94 -10.22 4.66
C TYR A 135 -10.95 -10.29 3.53
N ALA A 136 -11.04 -9.24 2.68
CA ALA A 136 -11.90 -9.27 1.50
C ALA A 136 -11.48 -10.36 0.50
N ASP A 137 -10.17 -10.56 0.30
CA ASP A 137 -9.64 -11.59 -0.60
C ASP A 137 -9.92 -13.02 -0.10
N VAL A 138 -10.15 -13.23 1.21
CA VAL A 138 -10.59 -14.52 1.79
C VAL A 138 -12.10 -14.56 2.06
N ALA A 139 -12.85 -13.60 1.52
CA ALA A 139 -14.31 -13.46 1.65
C ALA A 139 -14.84 -13.29 3.10
N ASP A 140 -13.98 -12.87 4.04
CA ASP A 140 -14.42 -12.41 5.37
C ASP A 140 -14.77 -10.91 5.31
N TYR A 141 -15.90 -10.62 4.66
CA TYR A 141 -16.33 -9.24 4.42
C TYR A 141 -16.66 -8.47 5.71
N ALA A 142 -17.07 -9.17 6.77
CA ALA A 142 -17.33 -8.53 8.06
C ALA A 142 -16.06 -7.95 8.69
N GLN A 143 -14.96 -8.71 8.66
CA GLN A 143 -13.66 -8.20 9.13
C GLN A 143 -13.10 -7.15 8.15
N ALA A 144 -13.26 -7.35 6.84
CA ALA A 144 -12.83 -6.38 5.84
C ALA A 144 -13.46 -5.01 6.08
N GLU A 145 -14.78 -4.94 6.21
CA GLU A 145 -15.51 -3.70 6.51
C GLU A 145 -15.02 -3.06 7.83
N ARG A 146 -14.90 -3.87 8.89
CA ARG A 146 -14.41 -3.39 10.19
C ARG A 146 -13.05 -2.70 10.06
N TYR A 147 -12.10 -3.30 9.35
CA TYR A 147 -10.76 -2.73 9.21
C TYR A 147 -10.73 -1.52 8.28
N PHE A 148 -11.53 -1.48 7.21
CA PHE A 148 -11.68 -0.25 6.41
C PHE A 148 -12.24 0.91 7.24
N ARG A 149 -13.23 0.66 8.09
CA ARG A 149 -13.77 1.69 9.01
C ARG A 149 -12.73 2.16 10.03
N LEU A 150 -11.88 1.27 10.53
CA LEU A 150 -10.75 1.65 11.38
C LEU A 150 -9.74 2.50 10.61
N ALA A 151 -9.41 2.16 9.37
CA ALA A 151 -8.55 2.97 8.51
C ALA A 151 -9.10 4.40 8.33
N LEU A 152 -10.37 4.55 7.94
CA LEU A 152 -11.04 5.85 7.85
C LEU A 152 -11.01 6.60 9.19
N GLY A 153 -11.16 5.87 10.31
CA GLY A 153 -11.08 6.43 11.65
C GLY A 153 -9.74 7.06 11.98
N VAL A 154 -8.63 6.52 11.46
CA VAL A 154 -7.28 7.09 11.62
C VAL A 154 -7.03 8.21 10.61
N ILE A 155 -7.35 7.99 9.33
CA ILE A 155 -7.05 8.92 8.24
C ILE A 155 -7.65 10.31 8.52
N ARG A 156 -8.83 10.42 9.12
CA ARG A 156 -9.48 11.71 9.42
C ARG A 156 -8.65 12.66 10.31
N TYR A 157 -7.65 12.14 11.03
CA TYR A 157 -6.75 12.92 11.86
C TYR A 157 -5.46 13.32 11.11
N CYS A 158 -5.28 12.88 9.87
CA CYS A 158 -4.15 13.28 9.04
C CYS A 158 -4.32 14.71 8.51
N GLU A 159 -3.23 15.33 8.10
CA GLU A 159 -3.19 16.73 7.67
C GLU A 159 -3.98 17.01 6.37
N ALA A 160 -4.01 16.04 5.44
CA ALA A 160 -4.75 16.13 4.17
C ALA A 160 -5.48 14.80 3.87
N PRO A 161 -6.54 14.46 4.61
CA PRO A 161 -7.09 13.10 4.64
C PRO A 161 -7.82 12.68 3.34
N GLY A 162 -8.22 13.63 2.50
CA GLY A 162 -9.13 13.38 1.38
C GLY A 162 -8.63 12.34 0.39
N ASN A 163 -7.35 12.37 0.04
CA ASN A 163 -6.75 11.41 -0.87
C ASN A 163 -6.81 9.97 -0.33
N ASP A 164 -6.36 9.76 0.90
CA ASP A 164 -6.32 8.42 1.51
C ASP A 164 -7.73 7.89 1.84
N MET A 165 -8.65 8.78 2.23
CA MET A 165 -10.05 8.43 2.42
C MET A 165 -10.69 7.98 1.11
N ALA A 166 -10.43 8.68 -0.01
CA ALA A 166 -10.96 8.31 -1.31
C ALA A 166 -10.50 6.92 -1.75
N VAL A 167 -9.21 6.59 -1.59
CA VAL A 167 -8.69 5.23 -1.83
C VAL A 167 -9.42 4.20 -0.96
N THR A 168 -9.62 4.50 0.31
CA THR A 168 -10.29 3.57 1.24
C THR A 168 -11.76 3.38 0.87
N TYR A 169 -12.47 4.42 0.43
CA TYR A 169 -13.84 4.29 -0.07
C TYR A 169 -13.92 3.51 -1.37
N CYS A 170 -12.97 3.67 -2.31
CA CYS A 170 -12.89 2.82 -3.51
C CYS A 170 -12.74 1.33 -3.13
N ASN A 171 -11.84 1.02 -2.20
CA ASN A 171 -11.64 -0.34 -1.71
C ASN A 171 -12.90 -0.91 -1.01
N LEU A 172 -13.63 -0.08 -0.25
CA LEU A 172 -14.92 -0.44 0.36
C LEU A 172 -15.97 -0.73 -0.70
N ALA A 173 -16.08 0.11 -1.74
CA ALA A 173 -17.02 -0.09 -2.83
C ALA A 173 -16.76 -1.42 -3.55
N GLU A 174 -15.50 -1.71 -3.89
CA GLU A 174 -15.12 -3.00 -4.50
C GLU A 174 -15.41 -4.20 -3.57
N MET A 175 -15.23 -4.04 -2.26
CA MET A 175 -15.55 -5.09 -1.29
C MET A 175 -17.06 -5.35 -1.21
N TYR A 176 -17.89 -4.29 -1.16
CA TYR A 176 -19.34 -4.44 -1.15
C TYR A 176 -19.86 -5.04 -2.46
N ASP A 177 -19.30 -4.62 -3.61
CA ASP A 177 -19.64 -5.19 -4.93
C ASP A 177 -19.33 -6.69 -4.99
N LYS A 178 -18.17 -7.12 -4.51
CA LYS A 178 -17.82 -8.55 -4.41
C LYS A 178 -18.75 -9.34 -3.50
N GLN A 179 -19.26 -8.74 -2.44
CA GLN A 179 -20.19 -9.35 -1.51
C GLN A 179 -21.62 -9.42 -2.11
N ASN A 180 -22.09 -8.31 -2.64
CA ASN A 180 -23.38 -8.17 -3.29
C ASN A 180 -23.38 -6.95 -4.22
N PRO A 181 -23.32 -7.13 -5.56
CA PRO A 181 -23.28 -6.01 -6.50
C PRO A 181 -24.48 -5.04 -6.43
N GLU A 182 -25.60 -5.48 -5.92
CA GLU A 182 -26.81 -4.65 -5.75
C GLU A 182 -26.83 -3.91 -4.39
N ASP A 183 -25.78 -4.02 -3.59
CA ASP A 183 -25.73 -3.33 -2.31
C ASP A 183 -25.65 -1.81 -2.52
N LYS A 184 -26.56 -1.08 -1.88
CA LYS A 184 -26.59 0.39 -1.94
C LYS A 184 -25.26 1.04 -1.51
N TRP A 185 -24.50 0.39 -0.63
CA TRP A 185 -23.22 0.89 -0.15
C TRP A 185 -22.16 0.98 -1.24
N VAL A 186 -22.30 0.23 -2.35
CA VAL A 186 -21.40 0.36 -3.51
C VAL A 186 -21.46 1.79 -4.04
N GLY A 187 -22.66 2.27 -4.39
CA GLY A 187 -22.87 3.62 -4.89
C GLY A 187 -22.51 4.69 -3.86
N GLU A 188 -22.91 4.51 -2.60
CA GLU A 188 -22.60 5.47 -1.53
C GLU A 188 -21.09 5.64 -1.34
N CYS A 189 -20.30 4.57 -1.38
CA CYS A 189 -18.85 4.65 -1.28
C CYS A 189 -18.19 5.30 -2.51
N VAL A 190 -18.71 5.02 -3.71
CA VAL A 190 -18.22 5.65 -4.96
C VAL A 190 -18.44 7.17 -4.91
N GLU A 191 -19.63 7.61 -4.51
CA GLU A 191 -19.93 9.06 -4.39
C GLU A 191 -19.08 9.72 -3.32
N GLN A 192 -18.85 9.09 -2.17
CA GLN A 192 -17.94 9.62 -1.16
C GLN A 192 -16.50 9.75 -1.68
N ALA A 193 -16.00 8.75 -2.41
CA ALA A 193 -14.68 8.84 -3.02
C ALA A 193 -14.61 9.97 -4.05
N TRP A 194 -15.67 10.12 -4.87
CA TRP A 194 -15.77 11.17 -5.88
C TRP A 194 -15.77 12.57 -5.27
N GLU A 195 -16.60 12.80 -4.24
CA GLU A 195 -16.67 14.08 -3.52
C GLU A 195 -15.32 14.46 -2.93
N LEU A 196 -14.64 13.51 -2.27
CA LEU A 196 -13.33 13.74 -1.68
C LEU A 196 -12.30 14.11 -2.75
N LEU A 197 -12.23 13.40 -3.88
CA LEU A 197 -11.29 13.69 -4.97
C LEU A 197 -11.59 15.03 -5.66
N ASN A 198 -12.79 15.57 -5.50
CA ASN A 198 -13.20 16.88 -6.04
C ASN A 198 -13.10 18.02 -5.03
N ASP A 199 -12.74 17.76 -3.78
CA ASP A 199 -12.59 18.82 -2.78
C ASP A 199 -11.60 19.88 -3.30
N PRO A 200 -12.02 21.14 -3.46
CA PRO A 200 -11.15 22.22 -3.94
C PRO A 200 -9.99 22.53 -2.99
N LYS A 201 -10.06 22.07 -1.75
CA LYS A 201 -8.99 22.22 -0.74
C LYS A 201 -7.84 21.25 -0.93
N LEU A 202 -8.05 20.15 -1.66
CA LEU A 202 -6.98 19.19 -1.91
C LEU A 202 -5.91 19.80 -2.82
N PRO A 203 -4.62 19.70 -2.44
CA PRO A 203 -3.52 20.06 -3.32
C PRO A 203 -3.58 19.25 -4.63
N ARG A 204 -3.42 19.91 -5.76
CA ARG A 204 -3.37 19.28 -7.09
C ARG A 204 -1.94 18.96 -7.48
N ASP A 205 -1.27 18.22 -6.62
CA ASP A 205 0.14 17.84 -6.74
C ASP A 205 0.33 16.40 -7.25
N GLY A 206 1.58 15.95 -7.32
CA GLY A 206 1.91 14.60 -7.76
C GLY A 206 1.29 13.50 -6.89
N TYR A 207 1.10 13.74 -5.58
CA TYR A 207 0.44 12.78 -4.70
C TYR A 207 -1.06 12.65 -5.04
N HIS A 208 -1.73 13.76 -5.31
CA HIS A 208 -3.12 13.74 -5.77
C HIS A 208 -3.24 13.02 -7.12
N ALA A 209 -2.34 13.28 -8.09
CA ALA A 209 -2.33 12.58 -9.38
C ALA A 209 -2.13 11.07 -9.21
N PHE A 210 -1.21 10.67 -8.32
CA PHE A 210 -1.00 9.27 -7.98
C PHE A 210 -2.27 8.63 -7.38
N THR A 211 -2.92 9.31 -6.44
CA THR A 211 -4.17 8.85 -5.81
C THR A 211 -5.28 8.67 -6.84
N ILE A 212 -5.49 9.65 -7.70
CA ILE A 212 -6.47 9.58 -8.79
C ILE A 212 -6.19 8.38 -9.69
N SER A 213 -4.92 8.15 -10.05
CA SER A 213 -4.52 7.00 -10.87
C SER A 213 -4.81 5.65 -10.19
N LYS A 214 -4.84 5.62 -8.86
CA LYS A 214 -5.22 4.42 -8.07
C LYS A 214 -6.73 4.23 -7.97
N CYS A 215 -7.50 5.33 -7.90
CA CYS A 215 -8.96 5.27 -7.78
C CYS A 215 -9.64 5.01 -9.14
N ALA A 216 -9.13 5.58 -10.24
CA ALA A 216 -9.77 5.49 -11.54
C ALA A 216 -10.11 4.06 -12.01
N PRO A 217 -9.26 3.02 -11.80
CA PRO A 217 -9.61 1.64 -12.11
C PRO A 217 -10.82 1.10 -11.33
N ALA A 218 -10.98 1.49 -10.06
CA ALA A 218 -12.12 1.08 -9.24
C ALA A 218 -13.43 1.66 -9.78
N PHE A 219 -13.43 2.95 -10.15
CA PHE A 219 -14.57 3.58 -10.80
C PHE A 219 -14.93 2.91 -12.13
N ASP A 220 -13.92 2.55 -12.95
CA ASP A 220 -14.09 1.86 -14.22
C ASP A 220 -14.73 0.47 -14.01
N TYR A 221 -14.18 -0.29 -13.06
CA TYR A 221 -14.67 -1.63 -12.68
C TYR A 221 -16.12 -1.61 -12.19
N LEU A 222 -16.48 -0.61 -11.38
CA LEU A 222 -17.83 -0.45 -10.82
C LEU A 222 -18.83 0.20 -11.79
N GLY A 223 -18.44 0.46 -13.06
CA GLY A 223 -19.33 0.99 -14.09
C GLY A 223 -19.46 2.53 -14.13
N TYR A 224 -18.69 3.26 -13.33
CA TYR A 224 -18.68 4.74 -13.30
C TYR A 224 -17.70 5.31 -14.35
N PHE A 225 -17.88 4.95 -15.62
CA PHE A 225 -16.93 5.23 -16.72
C PHE A 225 -16.64 6.71 -16.93
N LEU A 226 -17.62 7.59 -16.73
CA LEU A 226 -17.42 9.02 -16.89
C LEU A 226 -16.50 9.59 -15.82
N TYR A 227 -16.69 9.17 -14.57
CA TYR A 227 -15.82 9.53 -13.44
C TYR A 227 -14.40 8.99 -13.67
N ALA A 228 -14.28 7.72 -14.06
CA ALA A 228 -13.00 7.10 -14.36
C ALA A 228 -12.23 7.84 -15.45
N LYS A 229 -12.91 8.24 -16.53
CA LYS A 229 -12.33 9.02 -17.63
C LYS A 229 -11.82 10.39 -17.14
N GLU A 230 -12.66 11.11 -16.41
CA GLU A 230 -12.28 12.43 -15.88
C GLU A 230 -11.08 12.34 -14.94
N LEU A 231 -11.03 11.33 -14.04
CA LEU A 231 -9.91 11.09 -13.15
C LEU A 231 -8.62 10.82 -13.95
N LYS A 232 -8.66 9.98 -14.97
CA LYS A 232 -7.51 9.67 -15.85
C LYS A 232 -6.98 10.93 -16.54
N GLU A 233 -7.88 11.75 -17.11
CA GLU A 233 -7.51 13.01 -17.79
C GLU A 233 -6.91 14.03 -16.80
N ARG A 234 -7.46 14.13 -15.60
CA ARG A 234 -6.96 15.00 -14.53
C ARG A 234 -5.56 14.59 -14.07
N ALA A 235 -5.34 13.31 -13.82
CA ALA A 235 -4.02 12.79 -13.45
C ALA A 235 -2.97 13.11 -14.53
N ALA A 236 -3.31 12.88 -15.81
CA ALA A 236 -2.42 13.18 -16.92
C ALA A 236 -2.04 14.67 -17.01
N LYS A 237 -3.00 15.59 -16.77
CA LYS A 237 -2.72 17.04 -16.74
C LYS A 237 -1.75 17.41 -15.61
N ILE A 238 -1.97 16.88 -14.41
CA ILE A 238 -1.08 17.15 -13.26
C ILE A 238 0.33 16.64 -13.55
N TYR A 239 0.47 15.43 -14.08
CA TYR A 239 1.80 14.89 -14.44
C TYR A 239 2.49 15.66 -15.57
N ALA A 240 1.72 16.26 -16.48
CA ALA A 240 2.26 17.12 -17.54
C ALA A 240 2.66 18.53 -17.03
N GLY A 241 2.37 18.87 -15.77
CA GLY A 241 2.64 20.19 -15.21
C GLY A 241 1.70 21.28 -15.71
N ALA A 242 0.51 20.91 -16.15
CA ALA A 242 -0.50 21.80 -16.74
C ALA A 242 -1.58 22.17 -15.71
#